data_d5b3c27d040736b04d3a52b6fc58ca2f
#
_entry.id   d5b3c27d040736b04d3a52b6fc58ca2f
#
_cell.length_a   1.000
_cell.length_b   1.000
_cell.length_c   1.000
_cell.angle_alpha   90.00
_cell.angle_beta   90.00
_cell.angle_gamma   90.00
#
_symmetry.space_group_name_H-M   'P 1'
#
loop_
_entity.id
_entity.type
_entity.pdbx_description
1 polymer ?
#
loop_
_entity_poly.entity_id
_entity_poly.type
_entity_poly.pdbx_seq_one_letter_code
_entity_poly.pdbx_strand_id
1 'polypeptide(L)'
;MYKRQGHGCVNCREMEQKVLSDERVQQILRDDYIVVALYTDDKARAAGEDWVTTESGTTLKEIGRINSYIARTRFNVNAQPNYIVADAAGAALLPPRGYDLSVEGFVDFLERGVAAYKARTQP
;
A
#
# COMPACT_ATOMS: atom_id res chain seq x y z
N MET A 1 -3.76 -2.00 5.04
CA MET A 1 -3.03 -2.29 3.78
C MET A 1 -2.65 -1.00 3.08
N TYR A 2 -1.40 -0.84 2.74
CA TYR A 2 -0.94 0.27 1.92
C TYR A 2 -0.98 -0.13 0.45
N LYS A 3 -1.49 0.77 -0.40
CA LYS A 3 -1.47 0.59 -1.86
C LYS A 3 -0.56 1.65 -2.48
N ARG A 4 0.58 1.24 -3.03
CA ARG A 4 1.40 2.13 -3.83
C ARG A 4 0.83 2.16 -5.24
N GLN A 5 0.37 3.33 -5.69
CA GLN A 5 -0.32 3.46 -6.97
C GLN A 5 -0.16 4.86 -7.56
N GLY A 6 -0.61 5.03 -8.79
CA GLY A 6 -0.63 6.32 -9.46
C GLY A 6 -1.91 6.51 -10.25
N HIS A 7 -2.35 7.76 -10.41
CA HIS A 7 -3.53 8.09 -11.22
C HIS A 7 -3.32 7.72 -12.69
N GLY A 8 -2.09 7.86 -13.20
CA GLY A 8 -1.71 7.49 -14.55
C GLY A 8 -1.31 6.03 -14.74
N CYS A 9 -1.46 5.20 -13.74
CA CYS A 9 -0.99 3.81 -13.76
C CYS A 9 -2.04 2.88 -14.35
N VAL A 10 -1.80 2.35 -15.56
CA VAL A 10 -2.72 1.44 -16.24
C VAL A 10 -2.93 0.15 -15.46
N ASN A 11 -1.85 -0.45 -14.96
CA ASN A 11 -1.92 -1.70 -14.20
C ASN A 11 -2.66 -1.51 -12.86
N CYS A 12 -2.54 -0.34 -12.25
CA CYS A 12 -3.29 -0.03 -11.03
C CYS A 12 -4.79 0.00 -11.30
N ARG A 13 -5.22 0.64 -12.41
CA ARG A 13 -6.63 0.68 -12.80
C ARG A 13 -7.14 -0.71 -13.14
N GLU A 14 -6.33 -1.53 -13.80
CA GLU A 14 -6.73 -2.90 -14.12
C GLU A 14 -6.93 -3.73 -12.86
N MET A 15 -6.06 -3.61 -11.89
CA MET A 15 -6.23 -4.26 -10.58
C MET A 15 -7.51 -3.79 -9.88
N GLU A 16 -7.78 -2.49 -9.89
CA GLU A 16 -9.01 -1.95 -9.29
C GLU A 16 -10.26 -2.53 -9.95
N GLN A 17 -10.26 -2.68 -11.26
CA GLN A 17 -11.42 -3.15 -12.01
C GLN A 17 -11.63 -4.67 -11.92
N LYS A 18 -10.54 -5.44 -11.90
CA LYS A 18 -10.62 -6.90 -12.03
C LYS A 18 -10.41 -7.67 -10.73
N VAL A 19 -9.70 -7.09 -9.78
CA VAL A 19 -9.36 -7.78 -8.52
C VAL A 19 -9.97 -7.06 -7.32
N LEU A 20 -9.67 -5.79 -7.15
CA LEU A 20 -10.13 -5.06 -5.97
C LEU A 20 -11.64 -4.83 -5.95
N SER A 21 -12.30 -4.88 -7.11
CA SER A 21 -13.75 -4.78 -7.23
C SER A 21 -14.50 -6.08 -6.90
N ASP A 22 -13.80 -7.20 -6.77
CA ASP A 22 -14.41 -8.48 -6.41
C ASP A 22 -15.06 -8.38 -5.03
N GLU A 23 -16.28 -8.94 -4.89
CA GLU A 23 -17.06 -8.85 -3.65
C GLU A 23 -16.33 -9.42 -2.44
N ARG A 24 -15.62 -10.54 -2.61
CA ARG A 24 -14.90 -11.19 -1.51
C ARG A 24 -13.74 -10.31 -1.04
N VAL A 25 -13.02 -9.71 -1.99
CA VAL A 25 -11.93 -8.78 -1.71
C VAL A 25 -12.47 -7.55 -0.96
N GLN A 26 -13.55 -6.96 -1.47
CA GLN A 26 -14.18 -5.79 -0.87
C GLN A 26 -14.66 -6.07 0.55
N GLN A 27 -15.24 -7.24 0.79
CA GLN A 27 -15.74 -7.61 2.10
C GLN A 27 -14.60 -7.74 3.11
N ILE A 28 -13.51 -8.41 2.75
CA ILE A 28 -12.35 -8.56 3.63
C ILE A 28 -11.73 -7.20 3.94
N LEU A 29 -11.60 -6.34 2.94
CA LEU A 29 -11.02 -5.00 3.13
C LEU A 29 -11.89 -4.15 4.07
N ARG A 30 -13.22 -4.21 3.94
CA ARG A 30 -14.12 -3.46 4.83
C ARG A 30 -14.09 -3.96 6.26
N ASP A 31 -14.04 -5.28 6.43
CA ASP A 31 -14.20 -5.90 7.75
C ASP A 31 -12.90 -5.94 8.55
N ASP A 32 -11.76 -6.13 7.86
CA ASP A 32 -10.51 -6.48 8.53
C ASP A 32 -9.37 -5.49 8.29
N TYR A 33 -9.53 -4.51 7.38
CA TYR A 33 -8.43 -3.65 6.97
C TYR A 33 -8.79 -2.18 7.00
N ILE A 34 -7.76 -1.36 7.25
CA ILE A 34 -7.75 0.06 6.89
C ILE A 34 -6.90 0.16 5.63
N VAL A 35 -7.45 0.74 4.57
CA VAL A 35 -6.74 0.88 3.29
C VAL A 35 -6.19 2.29 3.17
N VAL A 36 -4.88 2.39 2.92
CA VAL A 36 -4.18 3.66 2.73
C VAL A 36 -3.62 3.70 1.31
N ALA A 37 -4.08 4.63 0.51
CA ALA A 37 -3.59 4.80 -0.87
C ALA A 37 -2.41 5.76 -0.89
N LEU A 38 -1.27 5.28 -1.35
CA LEU A 38 -0.05 6.07 -1.52
C LEU A 38 0.12 6.40 -3.00
N TYR A 39 -0.51 7.50 -3.44
CA TYR A 39 -0.35 7.98 -4.82
C TYR A 39 1.03 8.58 -5.00
N THR A 40 1.77 8.09 -5.99
CA THR A 40 3.14 8.53 -6.25
C THR A 40 3.23 9.67 -7.24
N ASP A 41 2.13 9.96 -7.94
CA ASP A 41 2.05 11.03 -8.95
C ASP A 41 1.21 12.22 -8.51
N ASP A 42 0.89 12.33 -7.23
CA ASP A 42 0.19 13.48 -6.67
C ASP A 42 1.17 14.63 -6.51
N LYS A 43 0.95 15.70 -7.27
CA LYS A 43 1.82 16.88 -7.29
C LYS A 43 1.43 17.94 -6.26
N ALA A 44 0.35 17.72 -5.51
CA ALA A 44 -0.07 18.64 -4.47
C ALA A 44 0.99 18.74 -3.38
N ARG A 45 1.15 19.93 -2.81
CA ARG A 45 2.08 20.15 -1.70
C ARG A 45 1.47 19.64 -0.40
N ALA A 46 2.30 18.92 0.35
CA ALA A 46 1.96 18.56 1.72
C ALA A 46 2.07 19.77 2.63
N ALA A 47 1.39 19.73 3.76
CA ALA A 47 1.58 20.73 4.82
C ALA A 47 3.05 20.70 5.27
N GLY A 48 3.60 21.88 5.65
CA GLY A 48 5.02 21.99 6.00
C GLY A 48 5.47 21.01 7.09
N GLU A 49 4.58 20.71 8.03
CA GLU A 49 4.83 19.75 9.10
C GLU A 49 5.01 18.31 8.60
N ASP A 50 4.50 18.01 7.40
CA ASP A 50 4.58 16.67 6.79
C ASP A 50 5.73 16.55 5.79
N TRP A 51 6.51 17.61 5.58
CA TRP A 51 7.67 17.56 4.70
C TRP A 51 8.73 16.60 5.26
N VAL A 52 9.39 15.89 4.37
CA VAL A 52 10.37 14.86 4.72
C VAL A 52 11.72 15.25 4.16
N THR A 53 12.76 15.20 5.00
CA THR A 53 14.15 15.38 4.55
C THR A 53 14.81 14.02 4.44
N THR A 54 15.36 13.72 3.26
CA THR A 54 16.03 12.45 2.97
C THR A 54 17.44 12.44 3.55
N GLU A 55 18.07 11.27 3.51
CA GLU A 55 19.45 11.09 3.97
C GLU A 55 20.45 11.97 3.21
N SER A 56 20.12 12.30 1.95
CA SER A 56 20.96 13.17 1.10
C SER A 56 20.75 14.66 1.38
N GLY A 57 19.83 15.01 2.30
CA GLY A 57 19.54 16.39 2.66
C GLY A 57 18.48 17.06 1.78
N THR A 58 17.84 16.31 0.87
CA THR A 58 16.76 16.82 0.01
C THR A 58 15.44 16.86 0.78
N THR A 59 14.75 18.00 0.78
CA THR A 59 13.42 18.12 1.41
C THR A 59 12.34 17.83 0.39
N LEU A 60 11.52 16.83 0.66
CA LEU A 60 10.40 16.43 -0.17
C LEU A 60 9.14 17.16 0.29
N LYS A 61 8.49 17.86 -0.63
CA LYS A 61 7.34 18.73 -0.32
C LYS A 61 6.06 18.31 -1.02
N GLU A 62 6.14 17.52 -2.09
CA GLU A 62 4.98 17.00 -2.82
C GLU A 62 4.54 15.67 -2.24
N ILE A 63 3.22 15.50 -2.14
CA ILE A 63 2.61 14.28 -1.57
C ILE A 63 3.12 13.02 -2.28
N GLY A 64 3.16 13.04 -3.63
CA GLY A 64 3.62 11.87 -4.40
C GLY A 64 5.06 11.50 -4.13
N ARG A 65 5.94 12.48 -3.97
CA ARG A 65 7.35 12.24 -3.67
C ARG A 65 7.54 11.68 -2.26
N ILE A 66 6.79 12.20 -1.30
CA ILE A 66 6.78 11.71 0.08
C ILE A 66 6.29 10.26 0.11
N ASN A 67 5.18 9.96 -0.60
CA ASN A 67 4.63 8.62 -0.68
C ASN A 67 5.61 7.62 -1.29
N SER A 68 6.31 8.01 -2.37
CA SER A 68 7.33 7.16 -2.99
C SER A 68 8.49 6.89 -2.03
N TYR A 69 8.92 7.90 -1.28
CA TYR A 69 9.99 7.77 -0.30
C TYR A 69 9.59 6.82 0.83
N ILE A 70 8.37 6.94 1.35
CA ILE A 70 7.85 6.05 2.39
C ILE A 70 7.82 4.60 1.88
N ALA A 71 7.29 4.39 0.67
CA ALA A 71 7.19 3.05 0.10
C ALA A 71 8.57 2.41 -0.08
N ARG A 72 9.54 3.19 -0.56
CA ARG A 72 10.90 2.70 -0.78
C ARG A 72 11.64 2.42 0.52
N THR A 73 11.59 3.35 1.47
CA THR A 73 12.40 3.25 2.69
C THR A 73 11.77 2.36 3.74
N ARG A 74 10.43 2.36 3.86
CA ARG A 74 9.73 1.58 4.87
C ARG A 74 9.42 0.17 4.40
N PHE A 75 9.08 0.00 3.12
CA PHE A 75 8.59 -1.27 2.59
C PHE A 75 9.47 -1.86 1.48
N ASN A 76 10.51 -1.14 1.06
CA ASN A 76 11.43 -1.55 -0.01
C ASN A 76 10.72 -1.86 -1.33
N VAL A 77 9.70 -1.05 -1.70
CA VAL A 77 8.96 -1.23 -2.95
C VAL A 77 9.14 -0.01 -3.85
N ASN A 78 9.39 -0.25 -5.13
CA ASN A 78 9.59 0.77 -6.16
C ASN A 78 8.63 0.63 -7.33
N ALA A 79 7.96 -0.52 -7.45
CA ALA A 79 7.03 -0.81 -8.54
C ALA A 79 5.60 -0.49 -8.12
N GLN A 80 4.73 -0.31 -9.10
CA GLN A 80 3.30 -0.12 -8.85
C GLN A 80 2.48 -0.85 -9.93
N PRO A 81 1.30 -1.39 -9.54
CA PRO A 81 0.75 -1.34 -8.18
C PRO A 81 1.55 -2.22 -7.22
N ASN A 82 1.50 -1.89 -5.94
CA ASN A 82 2.06 -2.73 -4.89
C ASN A 82 1.17 -2.66 -3.66
N TYR A 83 0.99 -3.79 -3.00
CA TYR A 83 0.09 -3.93 -1.86
C TYR A 83 0.88 -4.46 -0.68
N ILE A 84 0.85 -3.74 0.42
CA ILE A 84 1.64 -4.06 1.61
C ILE A 84 0.69 -4.20 2.79
N VAL A 85 0.64 -5.40 3.37
CA VAL A 85 -0.07 -5.63 4.63
C VAL A 85 0.88 -5.30 5.77
N ALA A 86 0.45 -4.40 6.63
CA ALA A 86 1.27 -3.92 7.74
C ALA A 86 0.44 -3.82 9.02
N ASP A 87 1.13 -3.81 10.15
CA ASP A 87 0.49 -3.58 11.46
C ASP A 87 0.30 -2.08 11.72
N ALA A 88 -0.25 -1.75 12.91
CA ALA A 88 -0.51 -0.36 13.30
C ALA A 88 0.77 0.48 13.42
N ALA A 89 1.90 -0.15 13.67
CA ALA A 89 3.21 0.52 13.73
C ALA A 89 3.83 0.73 12.34
N GLY A 90 3.21 0.21 11.29
CA GLY A 90 3.71 0.31 9.91
C GLY A 90 4.73 -0.75 9.55
N ALA A 91 4.84 -1.84 10.33
CA ALA A 91 5.73 -2.95 10.01
C ALA A 91 5.03 -3.95 9.08
N ALA A 92 5.68 -4.31 7.98
CA ALA A 92 5.11 -5.27 7.02
C ALA A 92 4.98 -6.66 7.66
N LEU A 93 3.83 -7.29 7.44
CA LEU A 93 3.51 -8.61 7.97
C LEU A 93 3.77 -9.73 6.96
N LEU A 94 3.74 -9.41 5.68
CA LEU A 94 3.92 -10.33 4.56
C LEU A 94 4.82 -9.69 3.52
N PRO A 95 5.44 -10.49 2.62
CA PRO A 95 6.05 -9.93 1.42
C PRO A 95 5.03 -9.15 0.59
N PRO A 96 5.42 -8.04 -0.06
CA PRO A 96 4.50 -7.26 -0.87
C PRO A 96 3.95 -8.08 -2.05
N ARG A 97 2.70 -7.78 -2.42
CA ARG A 97 2.08 -8.35 -3.62
C ARG A 97 1.98 -7.27 -4.70
N GLY A 98 2.48 -7.56 -5.88
CA GLY A 98 2.46 -6.64 -7.00
C GLY A 98 1.28 -6.86 -7.94
N TYR A 99 1.50 -6.57 -9.24
CA TYR A 99 0.51 -6.77 -10.29
C TYR A 99 0.30 -8.27 -10.53
N ASP A 100 -0.88 -8.74 -10.19
CA ASP A 100 -1.29 -10.13 -10.39
C ASP A 100 -2.82 -10.17 -10.39
N LEU A 101 -3.41 -10.57 -11.51
CA LEU A 101 -4.85 -10.53 -11.72
C LEU A 101 -5.60 -11.71 -11.10
N SER A 102 -4.94 -12.56 -10.32
CA SER A 102 -5.59 -13.67 -9.63
C SER A 102 -6.40 -13.15 -8.44
N VAL A 103 -7.72 -13.20 -8.54
CA VAL A 103 -8.62 -12.86 -7.43
C VAL A 103 -8.41 -13.82 -6.26
N GLU A 104 -8.32 -15.12 -6.53
CA GLU A 104 -8.09 -16.12 -5.50
C GLU A 104 -6.76 -15.87 -4.77
N GLY A 105 -5.71 -15.52 -5.51
CA GLY A 105 -4.41 -15.18 -4.93
C GLY A 105 -4.49 -13.95 -4.03
N PHE A 106 -5.28 -12.95 -4.42
CA PHE A 106 -5.44 -11.73 -3.63
C PHE A 106 -6.24 -11.99 -2.35
N VAL A 107 -7.31 -12.79 -2.45
CA VAL A 107 -8.08 -13.22 -1.27
C VAL A 107 -7.17 -13.96 -0.29
N ASP A 108 -6.37 -14.92 -0.79
CA ASP A 108 -5.41 -15.66 0.02
C ASP A 108 -4.40 -14.72 0.70
N PHE A 109 -3.88 -13.76 -0.04
CA PHE A 109 -2.95 -12.75 0.49
C PHE A 109 -3.57 -11.97 1.65
N LEU A 110 -4.80 -11.51 1.49
CA LEU A 110 -5.50 -10.77 2.55
C LEU A 110 -5.81 -11.64 3.76
N GLU A 111 -6.21 -12.89 3.55
CA GLU A 111 -6.50 -13.81 4.66
C GLU A 111 -5.23 -14.17 5.43
N ARG A 112 -4.11 -14.37 4.74
CA ARG A 112 -2.82 -14.59 5.38
C ARG A 112 -2.38 -13.35 6.17
N GLY A 113 -2.69 -12.16 5.67
CA GLY A 113 -2.43 -10.90 6.38
C GLY A 113 -3.17 -10.81 7.69
N VAL A 114 -4.45 -11.15 7.70
CA VAL A 114 -5.28 -11.20 8.91
C VAL A 114 -4.70 -12.22 9.91
N ALA A 115 -4.36 -13.41 9.43
CA ALA A 115 -3.78 -14.45 10.27
C ALA A 115 -2.44 -14.01 10.89
N ALA A 116 -1.58 -13.37 10.11
CA ALA A 116 -0.29 -12.87 10.59
C ALA A 116 -0.47 -11.77 11.64
N TYR A 117 -1.44 -10.89 11.44
CA TYR A 117 -1.77 -9.84 12.40
C TYR A 117 -2.25 -10.43 13.73
N LYS A 118 -3.16 -11.40 13.67
CA LYS A 118 -3.68 -12.07 14.87
C LYS A 118 -2.59 -12.82 15.62
N ALA A 119 -1.68 -13.48 14.90
CA ALA A 119 -0.57 -14.20 15.52
C ALA A 119 0.37 -13.26 16.28
N ARG A 120 0.57 -12.03 15.78
CA ARG A 120 1.43 -11.01 16.41
C ARG A 120 0.77 -10.36 17.62
N THR A 121 -0.55 -10.20 17.62
CA THR A 121 -1.28 -9.45 18.66
C THR A 121 -1.80 -10.34 19.78
N GLN A 122 -1.76 -11.67 19.59
CA GLN A 122 -2.15 -12.60 20.65
C GLN A 122 -0.96 -12.86 21.58
N PRO A 123 -1.20 -12.87 22.90
CA PRO A 123 -0.15 -13.20 23.88
C PRO A 123 0.29 -14.66 23.82
#